data_fdb49d61ed4e81b7575f806afda32fca
#
_entry.id   fdb49d61ed4e81b7575f806afda32fca
#
_cell.length_a   1.000
_cell.length_b   1.000
_cell.length_c   1.000
_cell.angle_alpha   90.00
_cell.angle_beta   90.00
_cell.angle_gamma   90.00
#
_symmetry.space_group_name_H-M   'P 1'
#
loop_
_entity.id
_entity.type
_entity.pdbx_description
1 polymer ?
#
loop_
_entity_poly.entity_id
_entity_poly.type
_entity_poly.pdbx_seq_one_letter_code
_entity_poly.pdbx_strand_id
1 'polypeptide(L)'
;FLQHRWQGHFARLRAEDPVHLNELETAGRYWSITKYDDVKAVDGDWETYSSDAGITLGAKLGSELPGGIYRSKPFIAMDPPTQTAQRKTVRGISAPSSLRNLEADIRERTVGVLESLPEGEAFDWVDTVSIELTTLLLATLFDFPLKDRRKLTRWSDIVFAIPEPGGVIESHA
;
A
#
# COMPACT_ATOMS: atom_id res chain seq x y z
N PHE A 1 -7.38 -16.07 -6.51
CA PHE A 1 -6.95 -15.00 -7.42
C PHE A 1 -6.43 -15.53 -8.75
N LEU A 2 -5.52 -16.50 -8.77
CA LEU A 2 -4.91 -17.05 -9.98
C LEU A 2 -5.91 -17.56 -11.05
N GLN A 3 -7.12 -17.94 -10.66
CA GLN A 3 -8.16 -18.44 -11.59
C GLN A 3 -9.23 -17.37 -11.90
N HIS A 4 -9.06 -16.13 -11.50
CA HIS A 4 -10.01 -15.01 -11.69
C HIS A 4 -11.47 -15.32 -11.27
N ARG A 5 -11.67 -16.25 -10.34
CA ARG A 5 -13.01 -16.63 -9.87
C ARG A 5 -13.62 -15.68 -8.84
N TRP A 6 -12.81 -14.80 -8.28
CA TRP A 6 -13.25 -13.87 -7.22
C TRP A 6 -14.34 -12.90 -7.70
N GLN A 7 -14.35 -12.51 -8.98
CA GLN A 7 -15.37 -11.61 -9.53
C GLN A 7 -16.78 -12.19 -9.35
N GLY A 8 -16.98 -13.49 -9.65
CA GLY A 8 -18.26 -14.17 -9.48
C GLY A 8 -18.72 -14.21 -8.01
N HIS A 9 -17.80 -14.49 -7.09
CA HIS A 9 -18.11 -14.48 -5.65
C HIS A 9 -18.53 -13.09 -5.16
N PHE A 10 -17.79 -12.04 -5.53
CA PHE A 10 -18.16 -10.66 -5.16
C PHE A 10 -19.44 -10.18 -5.86
N ALA A 11 -19.70 -10.58 -7.10
CA ALA A 11 -20.96 -10.27 -7.79
C ALA A 11 -22.15 -10.88 -7.05
N ARG A 12 -22.04 -12.13 -6.61
CA ARG A 12 -23.05 -12.81 -5.82
C ARG A 12 -23.27 -12.13 -4.47
N LEU A 13 -22.21 -11.82 -3.72
CA LEU A 13 -22.32 -11.11 -2.45
C LEU A 13 -23.03 -9.76 -2.63
N ARG A 14 -22.67 -8.97 -3.64
CA ARG A 14 -23.36 -7.69 -3.91
C ARG A 14 -24.85 -7.85 -4.19
N ALA A 15 -25.25 -8.94 -4.81
CA ALA A 15 -26.66 -9.18 -5.17
C ALA A 15 -27.49 -9.76 -4.03
N GLU A 16 -26.94 -10.72 -3.29
CA GLU A 16 -27.68 -11.57 -2.36
C GLU A 16 -27.43 -11.20 -0.89
N ASP A 17 -26.19 -10.82 -0.53
CA ASP A 17 -25.76 -10.55 0.86
C ASP A 17 -24.62 -9.52 0.90
N PRO A 18 -24.94 -8.24 0.63
CA PRO A 18 -23.91 -7.19 0.45
C PRO A 18 -23.14 -6.82 1.72
N VAL A 19 -23.67 -7.16 2.89
CA VAL A 19 -23.02 -7.00 4.21
C VAL A 19 -22.92 -8.37 4.85
N HIS A 20 -21.92 -9.12 4.47
CA HIS A 20 -21.77 -10.53 4.79
C HIS A 20 -20.93 -10.75 6.06
N LEU A 21 -21.46 -11.51 7.02
CA LEU A 21 -20.72 -11.90 8.22
C LEU A 21 -19.81 -13.10 7.91
N ASN A 22 -18.54 -12.93 8.18
CA ASN A 22 -17.53 -13.98 8.07
C ASN A 22 -16.99 -14.35 9.44
N GLU A 23 -16.42 -15.55 9.52
CA GLU A 23 -15.65 -16.02 10.66
C GLU A 23 -14.39 -16.72 10.16
N LEU A 24 -13.22 -16.23 10.59
CA LEU A 24 -11.92 -16.82 10.30
C LEU A 24 -11.21 -17.15 11.60
N GLU A 25 -10.56 -18.29 11.67
CA GLU A 25 -9.79 -18.72 12.84
C GLU A 25 -8.74 -17.69 13.24
N THR A 26 -8.08 -17.04 12.25
CA THR A 26 -7.00 -16.07 12.47
C THR A 26 -7.47 -14.64 12.74
N ALA A 27 -8.69 -14.27 12.31
CA ALA A 27 -9.21 -12.90 12.38
C ALA A 27 -10.49 -12.77 13.23
N GLY A 28 -11.08 -13.91 13.65
CA GLY A 28 -12.37 -13.92 14.33
C GLY A 28 -13.52 -13.55 13.39
N ARG A 29 -14.55 -12.93 13.97
CA ARG A 29 -15.75 -12.49 13.22
C ARG A 29 -15.55 -11.10 12.63
N TYR A 30 -15.89 -10.95 11.34
CA TYR A 30 -15.83 -9.66 10.65
C TYR A 30 -16.90 -9.57 9.56
N TRP A 31 -17.23 -8.34 9.17
CA TRP A 31 -18.19 -8.06 8.10
C TRP A 31 -17.48 -7.72 6.80
N SER A 32 -17.87 -8.38 5.72
CA SER A 32 -17.47 -8.01 4.35
C SER A 32 -18.50 -7.08 3.75
N ILE A 33 -18.08 -5.86 3.45
CA ILE A 33 -18.93 -4.84 2.81
C ILE A 33 -18.59 -4.83 1.32
N THR A 34 -19.58 -5.02 0.43
CA THR A 34 -19.32 -5.27 -0.99
C THR A 34 -19.95 -4.27 -1.95
N LYS A 35 -20.93 -3.45 -1.53
CA LYS A 35 -21.51 -2.38 -2.35
C LYS A 35 -20.76 -1.08 -2.14
N TYR A 36 -20.59 -0.31 -3.21
CA TYR A 36 -19.85 0.96 -3.22
C TYR A 36 -20.38 1.97 -2.20
N ASP A 37 -21.69 2.17 -2.16
CA ASP A 37 -22.31 3.16 -1.26
C ASP A 37 -22.15 2.75 0.21
N ASP A 38 -22.26 1.45 0.52
CA ASP A 38 -22.03 0.92 1.87
C ASP A 38 -20.57 1.08 2.28
N VAL A 39 -19.61 0.76 1.38
CA VAL A 39 -18.18 0.99 1.62
C VAL A 39 -17.90 2.46 1.88
N LYS A 40 -18.47 3.36 1.07
CA LYS A 40 -18.31 4.80 1.23
C LYS A 40 -18.90 5.32 2.55
N ALA A 41 -20.04 4.78 2.96
CA ALA A 41 -20.68 5.15 4.23
C ALA A 41 -19.83 4.71 5.43
N VAL A 42 -19.34 3.48 5.42
CA VAL A 42 -18.45 2.94 6.47
C VAL A 42 -17.11 3.69 6.52
N ASP A 43 -16.47 3.92 5.37
CA ASP A 43 -15.18 4.62 5.29
C ASP A 43 -15.27 6.09 5.71
N GLY A 44 -16.42 6.71 5.51
CA GLY A 44 -16.66 8.12 5.87
C GLY A 44 -17.06 8.35 7.33
N ASP A 45 -17.55 7.33 8.02
CA ASP A 45 -18.04 7.41 9.42
C ASP A 45 -16.99 6.86 10.40
N TRP A 46 -15.90 7.60 10.54
CA TRP A 46 -14.78 7.23 11.43
C TRP A 46 -15.17 7.22 12.92
N GLU A 47 -16.23 7.90 13.33
CA GLU A 47 -16.72 7.90 14.70
C GLU A 47 -17.33 6.54 15.09
N THR A 48 -17.99 5.88 14.15
CA THR A 48 -18.57 4.54 14.33
C THR A 48 -17.57 3.44 13.93
N TYR A 49 -16.83 3.64 12.82
CA TYR A 49 -15.95 2.64 12.21
C TYR A 49 -14.49 3.12 12.24
N SER A 50 -13.90 3.05 13.42
CA SER A 50 -12.54 3.50 13.69
C SER A 50 -11.48 2.68 12.91
N SER A 51 -10.50 3.37 12.33
CA SER A 51 -9.29 2.76 11.76
C SER A 51 -8.19 2.55 12.82
N ASP A 52 -8.37 3.03 14.05
CA ASP A 52 -7.35 3.03 15.10
C ASP A 52 -6.93 1.62 15.54
N ALA A 53 -7.83 0.65 15.40
CA ALA A 53 -7.56 -0.75 15.73
C ALA A 53 -6.69 -1.48 14.69
N GLY A 54 -6.59 -0.94 13.47
CA GLY A 54 -5.83 -1.51 12.36
C GLY A 54 -6.57 -1.44 11.03
N ILE A 55 -5.82 -1.64 9.95
CA ILE A 55 -6.31 -1.57 8.56
C ILE A 55 -6.26 -2.92 7.84
N THR A 56 -5.81 -3.97 8.52
CA THR A 56 -5.73 -5.33 7.99
C THR A 56 -6.35 -6.32 8.96
N LEU A 57 -7.07 -7.31 8.43
CA LEU A 57 -7.66 -8.37 9.25
C LEU A 57 -6.56 -9.15 9.99
N GLY A 58 -6.80 -9.38 11.29
CA GLY A 58 -5.90 -10.16 12.15
C GLY A 58 -4.63 -9.45 12.60
N ALA A 59 -4.29 -8.29 12.08
CA ALA A 59 -3.13 -7.51 12.50
C ALA A 59 -3.54 -6.43 13.52
N LYS A 60 -3.05 -6.57 14.75
CA LYS A 60 -3.13 -5.50 15.74
C LYS A 60 -1.96 -4.53 15.53
N LEU A 61 -2.25 -3.33 15.01
CA LEU A 61 -1.27 -2.25 14.90
C LEU A 61 -0.99 -1.65 16.30
N GLY A 62 0.27 -1.29 16.55
CA GLY A 62 0.69 -0.71 17.83
C GLY A 62 0.97 -1.73 18.94
N SER A 63 0.93 -3.04 18.67
CA SER A 63 1.44 -4.05 19.60
C SER A 63 2.95 -4.20 19.44
N GLU A 64 3.65 -4.35 20.57
CA GLU A 64 5.05 -4.79 20.52
C GLU A 64 5.11 -6.20 19.94
N LEU A 65 5.91 -6.36 18.89
CA LEU A 65 6.26 -7.67 18.40
C LEU A 65 7.30 -8.31 19.34
N PRO A 66 7.33 -9.66 19.43
CA PRO A 66 8.41 -10.34 20.12
C PRO A 66 9.77 -9.83 19.61
N GLY A 67 10.69 -9.49 20.52
CA GLY A 67 12.01 -8.93 20.18
C GLY A 67 12.10 -7.40 20.22
N GLY A 68 11.08 -6.69 20.71
CA GLY A 68 11.12 -5.23 20.86
C GLY A 68 10.97 -4.44 19.55
N ILE A 69 10.46 -5.08 18.50
CA ILE A 69 10.21 -4.43 17.22
C ILE A 69 8.97 -3.55 17.36
N TYR A 70 9.16 -2.24 17.21
CA TYR A 70 8.06 -1.29 17.23
C TYR A 70 7.40 -1.21 15.85
N ARG A 71 6.11 -1.57 15.74
CA ARG A 71 5.32 -1.26 14.56
C ARG A 71 4.93 0.21 14.58
N SER A 72 5.50 0.99 13.68
CA SER A 72 5.03 2.36 13.45
C SER A 72 3.55 2.34 13.10
N LYS A 73 2.76 3.21 13.72
CA LYS A 73 1.36 3.40 13.39
C LYS A 73 1.26 4.48 12.31
N PRO A 74 1.03 4.10 11.03
CA PRO A 74 0.89 5.08 9.97
C PRO A 74 -0.42 5.85 10.11
N PHE A 75 -0.49 7.08 9.59
CA PHE A 75 -1.71 7.92 9.74
C PHE A 75 -2.96 7.30 9.08
N ILE A 76 -2.81 6.36 8.13
CA ILE A 76 -3.92 5.59 7.57
C ILE A 76 -4.61 4.69 8.62
N ALA A 77 -3.91 4.36 9.71
CA ALA A 77 -4.43 3.59 10.84
C ALA A 77 -4.69 4.47 12.06
N MET A 78 -5.11 5.69 11.85
CA MET A 78 -5.45 6.66 12.89
C MET A 78 -6.77 7.33 12.56
N ASP A 79 -7.46 7.80 13.59
CA ASP A 79 -8.66 8.61 13.46
C ASP A 79 -8.35 10.11 13.63
N PRO A 80 -9.26 11.01 13.17
CA PRO A 80 -9.20 12.41 13.53
C PRO A 80 -9.24 12.61 15.07
N PRO A 81 -8.62 13.65 15.63
CA PRO A 81 -7.88 14.73 14.94
C PRO A 81 -6.43 14.37 14.59
N THR A 82 -5.88 13.29 15.15
CA THR A 82 -4.46 12.90 15.01
C THR A 82 -4.13 12.59 13.55
N GLN A 83 -4.96 11.78 12.88
CA GLN A 83 -4.85 11.48 11.45
C GLN A 83 -4.78 12.76 10.61
N THR A 84 -5.70 13.68 10.84
CA THR A 84 -5.80 14.94 10.09
C THR A 84 -4.56 15.81 10.29
N ALA A 85 -4.04 15.88 11.52
CA ALA A 85 -2.84 16.64 11.83
C ALA A 85 -1.61 16.08 11.09
N GLN A 86 -1.39 14.77 11.14
CA GLN A 86 -0.28 14.13 10.45
C GLN A 86 -0.40 14.21 8.93
N ARG A 87 -1.57 13.92 8.37
CA ARG A 87 -1.81 14.02 6.93
C ARG A 87 -1.57 15.44 6.39
N LYS A 88 -1.89 16.46 7.19
CA LYS A 88 -1.67 17.87 6.83
C LYS A 88 -0.19 18.19 6.59
N THR A 89 0.73 17.53 7.31
CA THR A 89 2.18 17.79 7.15
C THR A 89 2.71 17.39 5.77
N VAL A 90 2.17 16.32 5.18
CA VAL A 90 2.60 15.79 3.87
C VAL A 90 1.74 16.25 2.71
N ARG A 91 0.59 16.88 2.96
CA ARG A 91 -0.37 17.29 1.93
C ARG A 91 0.23 18.23 0.87
N GLY A 92 1.15 19.09 1.27
CA GLY A 92 1.79 20.05 0.37
C GLY A 92 2.61 19.38 -0.73
N ILE A 93 3.24 18.25 -0.43
CA ILE A 93 4.10 17.50 -1.38
C ILE A 93 3.26 16.93 -2.52
N SER A 94 2.07 16.41 -2.22
CA SER A 94 1.15 15.80 -3.19
C SER A 94 0.12 16.78 -3.76
N ALA A 95 0.26 18.08 -3.49
CA ALA A 95 -0.64 19.08 -4.05
C ALA A 95 -0.51 19.15 -5.59
N PRO A 96 -1.60 19.41 -6.33
CA PRO A 96 -1.56 19.48 -7.80
C PRO A 96 -0.53 20.47 -8.35
N SER A 97 -0.26 21.56 -7.63
CA SER A 97 0.80 22.53 -7.98
C SER A 97 2.19 21.94 -7.87
N SER A 98 2.47 21.21 -6.78
CA SER A 98 3.76 20.56 -6.57
C SER A 98 4.00 19.44 -7.59
N LEU A 99 2.96 18.66 -7.90
CA LEU A 99 3.05 17.61 -8.93
C LEU A 99 3.29 18.16 -10.33
N ARG A 100 2.69 19.30 -10.69
CA ARG A 100 2.98 19.96 -11.97
C ARG A 100 4.44 20.40 -12.10
N ASN A 101 5.06 20.81 -11.01
CA ASN A 101 6.48 21.18 -11.01
C ASN A 101 7.41 20.00 -11.27
N LEU A 102 6.94 18.79 -10.97
CA LEU A 102 7.69 17.54 -11.21
C LEU A 102 7.46 16.96 -12.63
N GLU A 103 6.54 17.52 -13.42
CA GLU A 103 6.18 16.92 -14.73
C GLU A 103 7.39 16.83 -15.67
N ALA A 104 8.21 17.89 -15.73
CA ALA A 104 9.40 17.89 -16.57
C ALA A 104 10.41 16.81 -16.15
N ASP A 105 10.69 16.71 -14.86
CA ASP A 105 11.62 15.71 -14.31
C ASP A 105 11.09 14.29 -14.53
N ILE A 106 9.78 14.08 -14.34
CA ILE A 106 9.12 12.78 -14.58
C ILE A 106 9.28 12.38 -16.05
N ARG A 107 9.03 13.31 -16.97
CA ARG A 107 9.15 13.08 -18.41
C ARG A 107 10.58 12.74 -18.82
N GLU A 108 11.55 13.52 -18.36
CA GLU A 108 12.97 13.30 -18.64
C GLU A 108 13.41 11.90 -18.15
N ARG A 109 13.07 11.54 -16.94
CA ARG A 109 13.41 10.23 -16.37
C ARG A 109 12.71 9.09 -17.07
N THR A 110 11.46 9.27 -17.47
CA THR A 110 10.71 8.27 -18.24
C THR A 110 11.39 8.03 -19.60
N VAL A 111 11.77 9.09 -20.30
CA VAL A 111 12.51 8.99 -21.56
C VAL A 111 13.82 8.26 -21.35
N GLY A 112 14.61 8.65 -20.34
CA GLY A 112 15.88 7.99 -20.03
C GLY A 112 15.76 6.50 -19.73
N VAL A 113 14.72 6.09 -18.99
CA VAL A 113 14.46 4.65 -18.75
C VAL A 113 14.07 3.94 -20.05
N LEU A 114 13.18 4.53 -20.86
CA LEU A 114 12.74 3.90 -22.11
C LEU A 114 13.88 3.80 -23.14
N GLU A 115 14.76 4.79 -23.23
CA GLU A 115 15.93 4.78 -24.10
C GLU A 115 17.01 3.78 -23.65
N SER A 116 17.01 3.37 -22.38
CA SER A 116 17.93 2.37 -21.83
C SER A 116 17.46 0.92 -22.01
N LEU A 117 16.26 0.71 -22.57
CA LEU A 117 15.71 -0.63 -22.73
C LEU A 117 16.51 -1.46 -23.73
N PRO A 118 16.72 -2.75 -23.45
CA PRO A 118 17.39 -3.65 -24.40
C PRO A 118 16.55 -3.81 -25.66
N GLU A 119 17.23 -3.77 -26.82
CA GLU A 119 16.58 -3.98 -28.13
C GLU A 119 16.76 -5.42 -28.60
N GLY A 120 15.68 -6.01 -29.11
CA GLY A 120 15.73 -7.34 -29.77
C GLY A 120 15.79 -8.52 -28.80
N GLU A 121 15.72 -8.31 -27.51
CA GLU A 121 15.69 -9.37 -26.49
C GLU A 121 14.56 -9.19 -25.46
N ALA A 122 14.17 -10.30 -24.83
CA ALA A 122 13.17 -10.26 -23.78
C ALA A 122 13.79 -9.76 -22.45
N PHE A 123 13.08 -8.91 -21.75
CA PHE A 123 13.49 -8.40 -20.44
C PHE A 123 12.31 -8.34 -19.47
N ASP A 124 12.62 -8.23 -18.17
CA ASP A 124 11.61 -8.04 -17.14
C ASP A 124 11.16 -6.56 -17.11
N TRP A 125 9.93 -6.31 -17.58
CA TRP A 125 9.33 -4.97 -17.57
C TRP A 125 9.16 -4.40 -16.16
N VAL A 126 8.80 -5.26 -15.20
CA VAL A 126 8.55 -4.80 -13.84
C VAL A 126 9.83 -4.30 -13.21
N ASP A 127 10.91 -5.06 -13.30
CA ASP A 127 12.21 -4.65 -12.75
C ASP A 127 12.81 -3.47 -13.51
N THR A 128 12.80 -3.53 -14.84
CA THR A 128 13.51 -2.57 -15.69
C THR A 128 12.79 -1.23 -15.81
N VAL A 129 11.45 -1.24 -15.82
CA VAL A 129 10.66 -0.02 -16.03
C VAL A 129 9.85 0.37 -14.79
N SER A 130 9.01 -0.52 -14.28
CA SER A 130 8.04 -0.14 -13.23
C SER A 130 8.73 0.21 -11.93
N ILE A 131 9.64 -0.63 -11.44
CA ILE A 131 10.40 -0.40 -10.22
C ILE A 131 11.35 0.78 -10.40
N GLU A 132 12.02 0.85 -11.55
CA GLU A 132 12.97 1.93 -11.83
C GLU A 132 12.30 3.30 -11.80
N LEU A 133 11.22 3.51 -12.56
CA LEU A 133 10.48 4.77 -12.57
C LEU A 133 9.89 5.12 -11.20
N THR A 134 9.26 4.15 -10.53
CA THR A 134 8.65 4.39 -9.22
C THR A 134 9.69 4.81 -8.19
N THR A 135 10.83 4.14 -8.14
CA THR A 135 11.90 4.46 -7.18
C THR A 135 12.60 5.77 -7.49
N LEU A 136 12.75 6.12 -8.78
CA LEU A 136 13.25 7.44 -9.19
C LEU A 136 12.33 8.56 -8.70
N LEU A 137 11.01 8.40 -8.85
CA LEU A 137 10.02 9.38 -8.41
C LEU A 137 9.97 9.48 -6.89
N LEU A 138 9.94 8.36 -6.17
CA LEU A 138 9.95 8.36 -4.71
C LEU A 138 11.22 9.00 -4.16
N ALA A 139 12.39 8.67 -4.71
CA ALA A 139 13.64 9.26 -4.30
C ALA A 139 13.64 10.78 -4.50
N THR A 140 13.01 11.28 -5.58
CA THR A 140 12.85 12.72 -5.79
C THR A 140 11.92 13.37 -4.78
N LEU A 141 10.76 12.74 -4.51
CA LEU A 141 9.77 13.24 -3.56
C LEU A 141 10.30 13.32 -2.12
N PHE A 142 11.18 12.38 -1.74
CA PHE A 142 11.75 12.30 -0.39
C PHE A 142 13.13 12.93 -0.26
N ASP A 143 13.64 13.57 -1.31
CA ASP A 143 15.03 14.06 -1.37
C ASP A 143 16.05 12.95 -0.97
N PHE A 144 15.77 11.73 -1.43
CA PHE A 144 16.58 10.56 -1.14
C PHE A 144 17.64 10.36 -2.23
N PRO A 145 18.88 9.95 -1.88
CA PRO A 145 19.94 9.79 -2.87
C PRO A 145 19.53 8.84 -4.01
N LEU A 146 19.53 9.32 -5.26
CA LEU A 146 19.10 8.56 -6.43
C LEU A 146 19.88 7.25 -6.62
N LYS A 147 21.18 7.24 -6.26
CA LYS A 147 22.02 6.05 -6.31
C LYS A 147 21.54 4.93 -5.38
N ASP A 148 20.82 5.29 -4.32
CA ASP A 148 20.32 4.36 -3.29
C ASP A 148 18.84 4.01 -3.48
N ARG A 149 18.17 4.52 -4.53
CA ARG A 149 16.71 4.39 -4.75
C ARG A 149 16.16 2.96 -4.64
N ARG A 150 16.92 1.95 -5.07
CA ARG A 150 16.53 0.53 -4.99
C ARG A 150 16.36 0.04 -3.54
N LYS A 151 16.95 0.73 -2.56
CA LYS A 151 16.72 0.44 -1.13
C LYS A 151 15.26 0.68 -0.74
N LEU A 152 14.58 1.66 -1.38
CA LEU A 152 13.17 1.95 -1.12
C LEU A 152 12.27 0.74 -1.46
N THR A 153 12.51 0.08 -2.60
CA THR A 153 11.80 -1.16 -2.95
C THR A 153 12.10 -2.26 -1.93
N ARG A 154 13.38 -2.51 -1.65
CA ARG A 154 13.77 -3.56 -0.69
C ARG A 154 13.13 -3.34 0.69
N TRP A 155 13.13 -2.11 1.19
CA TRP A 155 12.50 -1.81 2.48
C TRP A 155 10.98 -2.01 2.45
N SER A 156 10.34 -1.62 1.35
CA SER A 156 8.91 -1.88 1.13
C SER A 156 8.61 -3.37 1.15
N ASP A 157 9.37 -4.16 0.40
CA ASP A 157 9.20 -5.61 0.34
C ASP A 157 9.35 -6.25 1.73
N ILE A 158 10.35 -5.83 2.52
CA ILE A 158 10.56 -6.32 3.90
C ILE A 158 9.38 -5.95 4.80
N VAL A 159 8.87 -4.72 4.71
CA VAL A 159 7.76 -4.24 5.57
C VAL A 159 6.46 -5.01 5.29
N PHE A 160 6.22 -5.39 4.04
CA PHE A 160 5.00 -6.09 3.65
C PHE A 160 5.16 -7.61 3.51
N ALA A 161 6.38 -8.13 3.67
CA ALA A 161 6.62 -9.56 3.57
C ALA A 161 5.94 -10.33 4.70
N ILE A 162 5.39 -11.47 4.34
CA ILE A 162 4.98 -12.50 5.31
C ILE A 162 6.18 -13.45 5.43
N PRO A 163 6.68 -13.71 6.65
CA PRO A 163 7.79 -14.63 6.82
C PRO A 163 7.47 -16.02 6.31
N GLU A 164 8.31 -16.52 5.40
CA GLU A 164 8.22 -17.87 4.88
C GLU A 164 9.62 -18.39 4.51
N PRO A 165 9.88 -19.69 4.59
CA PRO A 165 11.14 -20.26 4.19
C PRO A 165 11.48 -19.94 2.73
N GLY A 166 12.65 -19.34 2.47
CA GLY A 166 13.09 -18.90 1.15
C GLY A 166 12.41 -17.62 0.64
N GLY A 167 11.59 -16.95 1.45
CA GLY A 167 10.97 -15.67 1.15
C GLY A 167 11.90 -14.47 1.32
N VAL A 168 11.34 -13.26 1.15
CA VAL A 168 12.07 -11.99 1.33
C VAL A 168 12.63 -11.86 2.75
N ILE A 169 11.87 -12.34 3.72
CA ILE A 169 12.28 -12.53 5.12
C ILE A 169 11.87 -13.92 5.58
N GLU A 170 12.73 -14.59 6.35
CA GLU A 170 12.46 -15.93 6.88
C GLU A 170 11.87 -15.90 8.29
N SER A 171 12.08 -14.81 9.01
CA SER A 171 11.53 -14.58 10.36
C SER A 171 11.39 -13.09 10.64
N HIS A 172 10.57 -12.74 11.63
CA HIS A 172 10.51 -11.39 12.21
C HIS A 172 11.53 -11.20 13.36
N ALA A 173 12.67 -11.89 13.29
CA ALA A 173 13.73 -11.77 14.29
C ALA A 173 14.47 -10.44 14.24
#